data_b40682a9fe1e26b0d02e0a0a17c912fa
#
_entry.id   b40682a9fe1e26b0d02e0a0a17c912fa
#
_cell.length_a   1.000
_cell.length_b   1.000
_cell.length_c   1.000
_cell.angle_alpha   90.00
_cell.angle_beta   90.00
_cell.angle_gamma   90.00
#
_symmetry.space_group_name_H-M   'P 1'
#
loop_
_entity.id
_entity.type
_entity.pdbx_description
1 polymer ?
#
loop_
_entity_poly.entity_id
_entity_poly.type
_entity_poly.pdbx_seq_one_letter_code
_entity_poly.pdbx_strand_id
1 'polypeptide(L)'
;MYTEGREGFYHLEQMRGTVDRAVVHYILRDHDKQKLQKKKETMRRVTDFLNFKYGEGCVELLMEDVYSNMIEQIRPHFHLIENARKAMEQENITPIEEPIRGGTDGAMLSFKGLPCPNLFTGGYNYHGRFEYASIQEMEAAVSVLVNLVTLYADREEHDGKHVE
;
A
#
# COMPACT_ATOMS: atom_id res chain seq x y z
N MET A 1 -9.65 -2.81 18.92
CA MET A 1 -8.52 -1.86 19.04
C MET A 1 -8.61 -0.91 17.88
N TYR A 2 -8.76 0.36 18.15
CA TYR A 2 -8.89 1.38 17.10
C TYR A 2 -7.50 1.92 16.78
N THR A 3 -7.14 1.96 15.50
CA THR A 3 -5.88 2.52 15.02
C THR A 3 -6.18 3.48 13.88
N GLU A 4 -5.45 4.58 13.82
CA GLU A 4 -5.62 5.64 12.82
C GLU A 4 -4.29 6.08 12.21
N GLY A 5 -4.36 6.82 11.12
CA GLY A 5 -3.20 7.39 10.45
C GLY A 5 -2.16 6.34 10.08
N ARG A 6 -0.94 6.50 10.63
CA ARG A 6 0.22 5.63 10.37
C ARG A 6 0.41 4.52 11.40
N GLU A 7 -0.53 4.32 12.28
CA GLU A 7 -0.44 3.26 13.29
C GLU A 7 -0.56 1.88 12.64
N GLY A 8 0.33 0.99 13.01
CA GLY A 8 0.25 -0.41 12.60
C GLY A 8 -0.78 -1.18 13.43
N PHE A 9 -1.29 -2.29 12.90
CA PHE A 9 -2.38 -3.04 13.51
C PHE A 9 -2.24 -4.55 13.34
N TYR A 10 -3.01 -5.27 14.14
CA TYR A 10 -3.41 -6.66 13.96
C TYR A 10 -4.90 -6.65 13.64
N HIS A 11 -5.29 -7.15 12.50
CA HIS A 11 -6.70 -7.24 12.11
C HIS A 11 -7.09 -8.70 11.99
N LEU A 12 -8.11 -9.11 12.76
CA LEU A 12 -8.75 -10.40 12.58
C LEU A 12 -9.68 -10.30 11.37
N GLU A 13 -9.27 -10.88 10.25
CA GLU A 13 -10.03 -10.85 9.01
C GLU A 13 -11.09 -11.94 8.97
N GLN A 14 -10.74 -13.14 9.40
CA GLN A 14 -11.64 -14.28 9.36
C GLN A 14 -11.36 -15.26 10.50
N MET A 15 -12.43 -15.87 10.99
CA MET A 15 -12.37 -17.00 11.91
C MET A 15 -13.36 -18.07 11.47
N ARG A 16 -12.90 -19.29 11.36
CA ARG A 16 -13.73 -20.48 11.12
C ARG A 16 -13.33 -21.57 12.10
N GLY A 17 -14.31 -22.30 12.61
CA GLY A 17 -14.00 -23.35 13.57
C GLY A 17 -15.11 -24.38 13.73
N THR A 18 -14.70 -25.54 14.25
CA THR A 18 -15.54 -26.61 14.76
C THR A 18 -15.16 -26.88 16.21
N VAL A 19 -15.71 -27.90 16.82
CA VAL A 19 -15.33 -28.32 18.20
C VAL A 19 -13.85 -28.71 18.27
N ASP A 20 -13.28 -29.27 17.19
CA ASP A 20 -11.95 -29.86 17.19
C ASP A 20 -10.88 -28.97 16.58
N ARG A 21 -11.27 -28.02 15.74
CA ARG A 21 -10.32 -27.19 14.98
C ARG A 21 -10.85 -25.79 14.70
N ALA A 22 -9.98 -24.80 14.86
CA ALA A 22 -10.24 -23.44 14.40
C ALA A 22 -9.10 -22.95 13.50
N VAL A 23 -9.48 -22.14 12.49
CA VAL A 23 -8.54 -21.42 11.63
C VAL A 23 -8.84 -19.92 11.77
N VAL A 24 -7.80 -19.15 12.01
CA VAL A 24 -7.90 -17.71 12.26
C VAL A 24 -6.96 -17.00 11.30
N HIS A 25 -7.50 -16.10 10.49
CA HIS A 25 -6.72 -15.28 9.57
C HIS A 25 -6.51 -13.88 10.14
N TYR A 26 -5.25 -13.48 10.24
CA TYR A 26 -4.86 -12.16 10.68
C TYR A 26 -4.12 -11.42 9.58
N ILE A 27 -4.44 -10.15 9.41
CA ILE A 27 -3.63 -9.21 8.63
C ILE A 27 -2.80 -8.39 9.62
N LEU A 28 -1.48 -8.42 9.45
CA LEU A 28 -0.54 -7.59 10.20
C LEU A 28 -0.05 -6.47 9.28
N ARG A 29 -0.16 -5.23 9.74
CA ARG A 29 0.32 -4.08 8.98
C ARG A 29 1.10 -3.11 9.86
N ASP A 30 2.14 -2.53 9.29
CA ASP A 30 2.84 -1.39 9.84
C ASP A 30 3.60 -0.70 8.69
N HIS A 31 3.67 0.64 8.72
CA HIS A 31 4.47 1.40 7.77
C HIS A 31 5.97 1.32 8.07
N ASP A 32 6.30 1.05 9.33
CA ASP A 32 7.66 0.84 9.81
C ASP A 32 8.02 -0.65 9.75
N LYS A 33 9.06 -0.98 8.99
CA LYS A 33 9.53 -2.36 8.80
C LYS A 33 9.94 -3.03 10.12
N GLN A 34 10.57 -2.28 11.04
CA GLN A 34 10.99 -2.84 12.33
C GLN A 34 9.79 -3.12 13.23
N LYS A 35 8.79 -2.23 13.22
CA LYS A 35 7.56 -2.44 13.98
C LYS A 35 6.76 -3.61 13.41
N LEU A 36 6.70 -3.78 12.09
CA LEU A 36 6.08 -4.94 11.47
C LEU A 36 6.79 -6.23 11.90
N GLN A 37 8.12 -6.23 11.91
CA GLN A 37 8.89 -7.40 12.37
C GLN A 37 8.61 -7.74 13.83
N LYS A 38 8.50 -6.73 14.71
CA LYS A 38 8.09 -6.93 16.11
C LYS A 38 6.69 -7.53 16.22
N LYS A 39 5.75 -7.12 15.36
CA LYS A 39 4.40 -7.71 15.33
C LYS A 39 4.44 -9.18 14.95
N LYS A 40 5.22 -9.55 13.94
CA LYS A 40 5.42 -10.95 13.55
C LYS A 40 6.03 -11.78 14.68
N GLU A 41 7.04 -11.22 15.36
CA GLU A 41 7.67 -11.89 16.51
C GLU A 41 6.68 -12.09 17.65
N THR A 42 5.80 -11.12 17.91
CA THR A 42 4.74 -11.27 18.90
C THR A 42 3.82 -12.44 18.56
N MET A 43 3.43 -12.61 17.30
CA MET A 43 2.60 -13.76 16.88
C MET A 43 3.32 -15.09 17.12
N ARG A 44 4.62 -15.19 16.81
CA ARG A 44 5.43 -16.39 17.11
C ARG A 44 5.44 -16.70 18.60
N ARG A 45 5.76 -15.71 19.44
CA ARG A 45 5.78 -15.87 20.92
C ARG A 45 4.43 -16.29 21.48
N VAL A 46 3.33 -15.77 20.95
CA VAL A 46 1.98 -16.20 21.34
C VAL A 46 1.75 -17.66 20.96
N THR A 47 2.14 -18.07 19.77
CA THR A 47 2.06 -19.46 19.33
C THR A 47 2.89 -20.38 20.21
N ASP A 48 4.14 -20.03 20.49
CA ASP A 48 5.05 -20.80 21.37
C ASP A 48 4.46 -20.93 22.78
N PHE A 49 3.92 -19.85 23.34
CA PHE A 49 3.27 -19.86 24.63
C PHE A 49 2.04 -20.78 24.66
N LEU A 50 1.21 -20.74 23.63
CA LEU A 50 0.02 -21.58 23.55
C LEU A 50 0.39 -23.06 23.41
N ASN A 51 1.40 -23.38 22.61
CA ASN A 51 1.91 -24.74 22.46
C ASN A 51 2.54 -25.25 23.77
N PHE A 52 3.28 -24.40 24.48
CA PHE A 52 3.79 -24.73 25.80
C PHE A 52 2.67 -25.04 26.80
N LYS A 53 1.60 -24.25 26.77
CA LYS A 53 0.51 -24.36 27.73
C LYS A 53 -0.45 -25.52 27.45
N TYR A 54 -0.75 -25.79 26.18
CA TYR A 54 -1.81 -26.72 25.76
C TYR A 54 -1.31 -27.97 25.07
N GLY A 55 -0.02 -28.07 24.81
CA GLY A 55 0.64 -29.19 24.14
C GLY A 55 1.23 -28.80 22.80
N GLU A 56 2.36 -29.42 22.47
CA GLU A 56 3.07 -29.18 21.22
C GLU A 56 2.20 -29.48 20.00
N GLY A 57 2.21 -28.56 19.02
CA GLY A 57 1.40 -28.69 17.80
C GLY A 57 -0.09 -28.30 17.97
N CYS A 58 -0.50 -27.81 19.16
CA CYS A 58 -1.86 -27.33 19.39
C CYS A 58 -2.16 -26.09 18.53
N VAL A 59 -1.16 -25.26 18.25
CA VAL A 59 -1.27 -24.09 17.37
C VAL A 59 -0.18 -24.14 16.30
N GLU A 60 -0.59 -24.09 15.05
CA GLU A 60 0.28 -23.91 13.89
C GLU A 60 0.19 -22.47 13.38
N LEU A 61 1.33 -21.82 13.15
CA LEU A 61 1.40 -20.45 12.63
C LEU A 61 2.02 -20.45 11.23
N LEU A 62 1.21 -20.08 10.25
CA LEU A 62 1.65 -19.79 8.89
C LEU A 62 1.74 -18.29 8.69
N MET A 63 2.87 -17.79 8.19
CA MET A 63 3.06 -16.37 7.90
C MET A 63 3.59 -16.18 6.50
N GLU A 64 2.91 -15.31 5.75
CA GLU A 64 3.32 -14.92 4.40
C GLU A 64 3.43 -13.40 4.31
N ASP A 65 4.45 -12.93 3.60
CA ASP A 65 4.63 -11.51 3.29
C ASP A 65 3.93 -11.20 1.97
N VAL A 66 2.80 -10.49 2.05
CA VAL A 66 2.00 -10.15 0.86
C VAL A 66 2.39 -8.78 0.30
N TYR A 67 2.62 -7.79 1.17
CA TYR A 67 2.92 -6.42 0.77
C TYR A 67 4.01 -5.82 1.65
N SER A 68 4.86 -4.99 1.02
CA SER A 68 5.83 -4.13 1.69
C SER A 68 5.60 -2.67 1.26
N ASN A 69 6.05 -1.72 2.08
CA ASN A 69 6.01 -0.32 1.71
C ASN A 69 6.94 -0.08 0.50
N MET A 70 6.39 0.45 -0.58
CA MET A 70 7.12 0.65 -1.84
C MET A 70 8.07 1.86 -1.81
N ILE A 71 8.09 2.66 -0.74
CA ILE A 71 8.89 3.88 -0.68
C ILE A 71 10.38 3.63 -0.97
N GLU A 72 10.94 2.50 -0.55
CA GLU A 72 12.32 2.13 -0.82
C GLU A 72 12.59 1.94 -2.33
N GLN A 73 11.57 1.50 -3.09
CA GLN A 73 11.63 1.33 -4.54
C GLN A 73 11.36 2.65 -5.28
N ILE A 74 10.57 3.53 -4.70
CA ILE A 74 10.23 4.84 -5.30
C ILE A 74 11.32 5.88 -5.07
N ARG A 75 12.01 5.84 -3.92
CA ARG A 75 13.02 6.83 -3.54
C ARG A 75 14.11 7.09 -4.59
N PRO A 76 14.69 6.08 -5.27
CA PRO A 76 15.65 6.30 -6.36
C PRO A 76 15.04 6.96 -7.60
N HIS A 77 13.71 6.92 -7.72
CA HIS A 77 12.92 7.44 -8.85
C HIS A 77 11.96 8.55 -8.41
N PHE A 78 12.41 9.43 -7.50
CA PHE A 78 11.55 10.41 -6.85
C PHE A 78 10.94 11.43 -7.83
N HIS A 79 11.53 11.59 -9.02
CA HIS A 79 10.97 12.37 -10.14
C HIS A 79 9.54 11.95 -10.51
N LEU A 80 9.15 10.67 -10.26
CA LEU A 80 7.78 10.21 -10.48
C LEU A 80 6.78 10.96 -9.59
N ILE A 81 7.15 11.18 -8.32
CA ILE A 81 6.33 11.95 -7.36
C ILE A 81 6.33 13.44 -7.74
N GLU A 82 7.51 13.98 -8.09
CA GLU A 82 7.64 15.41 -8.48
C GLU A 82 6.82 15.74 -9.72
N ASN A 83 6.83 14.86 -10.74
CA ASN A 83 6.04 15.06 -11.95
C ASN A 83 4.54 14.90 -11.66
N ALA A 84 4.15 13.96 -10.80
CA ALA A 84 2.76 13.82 -10.38
C ALA A 84 2.25 15.10 -9.66
N ARG A 85 3.07 15.68 -8.76
CA ARG A 85 2.76 16.98 -8.12
C ARG A 85 2.54 18.08 -9.15
N LYS A 86 3.48 18.24 -10.09
CA LYS A 86 3.39 19.26 -11.16
C LYS A 86 2.14 19.08 -12.01
N ALA A 87 1.81 17.84 -12.37
CA ALA A 87 0.60 17.55 -13.15
C ALA A 87 -0.69 17.90 -12.39
N MET A 88 -0.73 17.70 -11.06
CA MET A 88 -1.85 18.11 -10.21
C MET A 88 -1.94 19.64 -10.08
N GLU A 89 -0.79 20.32 -9.87
CA GLU A 89 -0.73 21.77 -9.76
C GLU A 89 -1.20 22.47 -11.05
N GLN A 90 -0.94 21.90 -12.22
CA GLN A 90 -1.47 22.40 -13.52
C GLN A 90 -3.00 22.39 -13.58
N GLU A 91 -3.66 21.49 -12.84
CA GLU A 91 -5.11 21.44 -12.70
C GLU A 91 -5.61 22.20 -11.46
N ASN A 92 -4.77 23.03 -10.83
CA ASN A 92 -5.05 23.75 -9.58
C ASN A 92 -5.43 22.81 -8.42
N ILE A 93 -4.95 21.57 -8.43
CA ILE A 93 -5.13 20.59 -7.36
C ILE A 93 -3.92 20.66 -6.45
N THR A 94 -4.16 20.87 -5.15
CA THR A 94 -3.09 20.82 -4.15
C THR A 94 -2.73 19.36 -3.87
N PRO A 95 -1.49 18.91 -4.16
CA PRO A 95 -1.08 17.55 -3.89
C PRO A 95 -1.07 17.22 -2.39
N ILE A 96 -1.68 16.12 -2.02
CA ILE A 96 -1.63 15.55 -0.66
C ILE A 96 -0.99 14.19 -0.75
N GLU A 97 0.09 13.98 0.01
CA GLU A 97 0.80 12.71 0.05
C GLU A 97 0.47 11.95 1.33
N GLU A 98 -0.22 10.85 1.17
CA GLU A 98 -0.58 10.00 2.28
C GLU A 98 -0.13 8.55 2.04
N PRO A 99 0.33 7.86 3.09
CA PRO A 99 0.67 6.45 2.96
C PRO A 99 -0.61 5.61 2.85
N ILE A 100 -0.66 4.73 1.86
CA ILE A 100 -1.76 3.79 1.73
C ILE A 100 -1.64 2.71 2.81
N ARG A 101 -2.71 2.47 3.56
CA ARG A 101 -2.78 1.45 4.62
C ARG A 101 -3.00 0.04 4.08
N GLY A 102 -3.36 -0.08 2.82
CA GLY A 102 -3.57 -1.32 2.09
C GLY A 102 -2.38 -1.76 1.25
N GLY A 103 -2.48 -2.91 0.60
CA GLY A 103 -1.64 -3.28 -0.52
C GLY A 103 -2.19 -2.69 -1.81
N THR A 104 -1.32 -2.42 -2.77
CA THR A 104 -1.71 -1.95 -4.10
C THR A 104 -0.92 -2.70 -5.17
N ASP A 105 -1.46 -2.78 -6.36
CA ASP A 105 -0.74 -3.34 -7.51
C ASP A 105 0.52 -2.54 -7.82
N GLY A 106 0.47 -1.21 -7.61
CA GLY A 106 1.65 -0.35 -7.73
C GLY A 106 2.78 -0.74 -6.78
N ALA A 107 2.48 -1.15 -5.55
CA ALA A 107 3.49 -1.68 -4.65
C ALA A 107 4.08 -2.98 -5.19
N MET A 108 3.26 -3.92 -5.66
CA MET A 108 3.74 -5.18 -6.23
C MET A 108 4.59 -4.96 -7.48
N LEU A 109 4.18 -4.06 -8.37
CA LEU A 109 4.93 -3.71 -9.57
C LEU A 109 6.27 -3.06 -9.22
N SER A 110 6.30 -2.20 -8.21
CA SER A 110 7.53 -1.55 -7.74
C SER A 110 8.57 -2.57 -7.29
N PHE A 111 8.17 -3.63 -6.57
CA PHE A 111 9.07 -4.71 -6.17
C PHE A 111 9.48 -5.64 -7.33
N LYS A 112 8.78 -5.59 -8.45
CA LYS A 112 9.15 -6.29 -9.70
C LYS A 112 10.05 -5.47 -10.61
N GLY A 113 10.49 -4.29 -10.17
CA GLY A 113 11.39 -3.41 -10.92
C GLY A 113 10.69 -2.33 -11.74
N LEU A 114 9.38 -2.15 -11.58
CA LEU A 114 8.62 -1.04 -12.17
C LEU A 114 8.15 -0.10 -11.06
N PRO A 115 8.90 0.96 -10.72
CA PRO A 115 8.49 1.94 -9.72
C PRO A 115 7.15 2.58 -10.10
N CYS A 116 6.12 2.32 -9.29
CA CYS A 116 4.74 2.65 -9.65
C CYS A 116 4.01 3.28 -8.45
N PRO A 117 4.18 4.61 -8.22
CA PRO A 117 3.40 5.32 -7.20
C PRO A 117 1.93 5.41 -7.60
N ASN A 118 1.05 5.48 -6.59
CA ASN A 118 -0.38 5.59 -6.85
C ASN A 118 -0.82 7.05 -6.96
N LEU A 119 -1.81 7.30 -7.82
CA LEU A 119 -2.51 8.56 -7.93
C LEU A 119 -3.93 8.43 -7.37
N PHE A 120 -4.60 9.56 -7.16
CA PHE A 120 -6.00 9.59 -6.79
C PHE A 120 -6.90 9.14 -7.95
N THR A 121 -8.11 8.68 -7.64
CA THR A 121 -9.08 8.18 -8.62
C THR A 121 -10.48 8.78 -8.43
N GLY A 122 -10.69 9.58 -7.38
CA GLY A 122 -12.00 10.08 -6.99
C GLY A 122 -12.88 9.04 -6.30
N GLY A 123 -12.30 7.93 -5.83
CA GLY A 123 -13.01 6.88 -5.09
C GLY A 123 -12.99 7.10 -3.59
N TYR A 124 -14.06 6.69 -2.93
CA TYR A 124 -14.26 6.84 -1.48
C TYR A 124 -14.88 5.58 -0.88
N ASN A 125 -14.66 5.38 0.42
CA ASN A 125 -15.20 4.27 1.20
C ASN A 125 -14.87 2.89 0.61
N TYR A 126 -13.66 2.74 0.08
CA TYR A 126 -13.17 1.51 -0.56
C TYR A 126 -13.46 0.27 0.29
N HIS A 127 -13.90 -0.79 -0.38
CA HIS A 127 -14.31 -2.06 0.22
C HIS A 127 -15.52 -1.96 1.17
N GLY A 128 -16.17 -0.81 1.24
CA GLY A 128 -17.33 -0.56 2.07
C GLY A 128 -18.66 -0.75 1.33
N ARG A 129 -19.74 -0.90 2.09
CA ARG A 129 -21.09 -1.00 1.52
C ARG A 129 -21.56 0.28 0.82
N PHE A 130 -20.91 1.39 1.12
CA PHE A 130 -21.20 2.72 0.58
C PHE A 130 -20.01 3.24 -0.22
N GLU A 131 -19.32 2.35 -0.91
CA GLU A 131 -18.25 2.72 -1.84
C GLU A 131 -18.85 3.50 -3.01
N TYR A 132 -18.23 4.63 -3.36
CA TYR A 132 -18.65 5.47 -4.47
C TYR A 132 -17.46 6.16 -5.12
N ALA A 133 -17.67 6.71 -6.32
CA ALA A 133 -16.72 7.55 -7.01
C ALA A 133 -17.37 8.89 -7.41
N SER A 134 -16.62 9.97 -7.29
CA SER A 134 -17.03 11.29 -7.76
C SER A 134 -16.68 11.44 -9.25
N ILE A 135 -17.67 11.74 -10.07
CA ILE A 135 -17.47 11.96 -11.52
C ILE A 135 -16.49 13.11 -11.75
N GLN A 136 -16.63 14.22 -11.03
CA GLN A 136 -15.78 15.40 -11.15
C GLN A 136 -14.32 15.09 -10.81
N GLU A 137 -14.09 14.27 -9.79
CA GLU A 137 -12.74 13.88 -9.42
C GLU A 137 -12.14 12.83 -10.37
N MET A 138 -12.96 11.97 -10.96
CA MET A 138 -12.55 11.07 -12.03
C MET A 138 -12.10 11.86 -13.28
N GLU A 139 -12.86 12.90 -13.67
CA GLU A 139 -12.49 13.81 -14.76
C GLU A 139 -11.18 14.54 -14.44
N ALA A 140 -11.03 15.05 -13.22
CA ALA A 140 -9.78 15.67 -12.76
C ALA A 140 -8.60 14.69 -12.81
N ALA A 141 -8.80 13.44 -12.41
CA ALA A 141 -7.77 12.40 -12.49
C ALA A 141 -7.32 12.14 -13.95
N VAL A 142 -8.26 12.15 -14.90
CA VAL A 142 -7.95 12.04 -16.33
C VAL A 142 -7.11 13.21 -16.80
N SER A 143 -7.47 14.45 -16.45
CA SER A 143 -6.70 15.65 -16.80
C SER A 143 -5.28 15.59 -16.24
N VAL A 144 -5.12 15.20 -14.99
CA VAL A 144 -3.81 15.01 -14.35
C VAL A 144 -2.98 13.93 -15.07
N LEU A 145 -3.58 12.84 -15.49
CA LEU A 145 -2.88 11.79 -16.26
C LEU A 145 -2.41 12.30 -17.62
N VAL A 146 -3.23 13.09 -18.34
CA VAL A 146 -2.83 13.71 -19.61
C VAL A 146 -1.65 14.65 -19.40
N ASN A 147 -1.71 15.53 -18.39
CA ASN A 147 -0.61 16.44 -18.05
C ASN A 147 0.66 15.67 -17.68
N LEU A 148 0.52 14.59 -16.92
CA LEU A 148 1.66 13.76 -16.52
C LEU A 148 2.35 13.13 -17.74
N VAL A 149 1.59 12.57 -18.69
CA VAL A 149 2.14 12.02 -19.93
C VAL A 149 2.85 13.10 -20.76
N THR A 150 2.27 14.30 -20.86
CA THR A 150 2.86 15.44 -21.58
C THR A 150 4.18 15.86 -20.94
N LEU A 151 4.28 15.93 -19.61
CA LEU A 151 5.52 16.24 -18.91
C LEU A 151 6.66 15.24 -19.21
N TYR A 152 6.35 14.00 -19.51
CA TYR A 152 7.36 13.01 -19.92
C TYR A 152 7.71 13.12 -21.40
N ALA A 153 6.74 13.39 -22.28
CA ALA A 153 6.98 13.58 -23.72
C ALA A 153 7.89 14.79 -23.98
N ASP A 154 7.67 15.93 -23.30
CA ASP A 154 8.48 17.14 -23.44
C ASP A 154 9.94 16.94 -22.98
N ARG A 155 10.20 16.03 -22.03
CA ARG A 155 11.56 15.68 -21.60
C ARG A 155 12.36 14.96 -22.69
N GLU A 156 11.76 14.04 -23.42
CA GLU A 156 12.44 13.30 -24.49
C GLU A 156 12.87 14.25 -25.62
N GLU A 157 12.09 15.30 -25.92
CA GLU A 157 12.46 16.30 -26.92
C GLU A 157 13.67 17.17 -26.48
N HIS A 158 13.84 17.40 -25.18
CA HIS A 158 14.97 18.17 -24.67
C HIS A 158 16.27 17.37 -24.57
N ASP A 159 16.20 16.12 -24.18
CA ASP A 159 17.38 15.23 -24.09
C ASP A 159 17.86 14.78 -25.50
N GLY A 160 16.97 14.72 -26.48
CA GLY A 160 17.32 14.38 -27.88
C GLY A 160 18.04 15.49 -28.66
N LYS A 161 18.10 16.73 -28.14
CA LYS A 161 18.76 17.88 -28.82
C LYS A 161 20.23 18.07 -28.43
N HIS A 162 20.81 17.21 -27.63
CA HIS A 162 22.22 17.25 -27.21
C HIS A 162 23.09 16.13 -27.79
N VAL A 163 22.63 15.46 -28.86
CA VAL A 163 23.43 14.49 -29.62
C VAL A 163 23.49 14.94 -31.07
N GLU A 164 24.35 15.95 -31.32
CA GLU A 164 25.00 16.23 -32.58
C GLU A 164 26.46 16.62 -32.35
#